data_02d88c63dc885389a0a32503fb0e7e22
#
_entry.id   02d88c63dc885389a0a32503fb0e7e22
#
_cell.length_a   1.000
_cell.length_b   1.000
_cell.length_c   1.000
_cell.angle_alpha   90.00
_cell.angle_beta   90.00
_cell.angle_gamma   90.00
#
_symmetry.space_group_name_H-M   'P 1'
#
loop_
_entity.id
_entity.type
_entity.pdbx_description
1 polymer ?
#
loop_
_entity_poly.entity_id
_entity_poly.type
_entity_poly.pdbx_seq_one_letter_code
_entity_poly.pdbx_strand_id
1 'polypeptide(L)'
;MLSSAYMQQIESLKANLESTSLAGEKGELQRRISELGDWFHNIDLHGVSTSPQHFLGDYPSIKWKKIAPSLPVDLRGSTVLDIGCNAGFYSIEMKRRGADRVVAVDVDERYLRQAQFAAAMLDLEIEFHKCSVYDVDSIPGQFDIVFFMGLFYHLRYPLFALDTIIKKVARTLVFQSMLRGSANVSEWKQNYSFWEKEIFSHPDFPCMYFIEKDYAGDYTNWWIPNRSAAEAMLRSSGLEIVAHPEEETWICEPRQVMKDGQYILDAELAGVL
;
A
#
# COMPACT_ATOMS: atom_id res chain seq x y z
N MET A 1 8.69 9.82 -15.94
CA MET A 1 8.32 11.25 -15.79
C MET A 1 7.47 11.67 -16.97
N LEU A 2 6.44 12.49 -16.74
CA LEU A 2 5.64 13.09 -17.80
C LEU A 2 6.53 14.00 -18.68
N SER A 3 6.23 14.07 -19.97
CA SER A 3 6.99 14.95 -20.88
C SER A 3 6.74 16.43 -20.57
N SER A 4 7.71 17.30 -20.92
CA SER A 4 7.56 18.76 -20.74
C SER A 4 6.31 19.32 -21.44
N ALA A 5 5.99 18.81 -22.65
CA ALA A 5 4.79 19.20 -23.37
C ALA A 5 3.49 18.80 -22.62
N TYR A 6 3.49 17.62 -22.00
CA TYR A 6 2.35 17.16 -21.23
C TYR A 6 2.18 17.96 -19.94
N MET A 7 3.27 18.33 -19.27
CA MET A 7 3.24 19.23 -18.10
C MET A 7 2.67 20.61 -18.47
N GLN A 8 3.05 21.18 -19.62
CA GLN A 8 2.47 22.44 -20.09
C GLN A 8 0.96 22.33 -20.34
N GLN A 9 0.48 21.20 -20.86
CA GLN A 9 -0.96 20.96 -21.02
C GLN A 9 -1.69 20.88 -19.67
N ILE A 10 -1.10 20.26 -18.66
CA ILE A 10 -1.65 20.23 -17.30
C ILE A 10 -1.72 21.65 -16.72
N GLU A 11 -0.65 22.42 -16.82
CA GLU A 11 -0.64 23.81 -16.32
C GLU A 11 -1.69 24.69 -17.02
N SER A 12 -1.84 24.55 -18.35
CA SER A 12 -2.91 25.24 -19.08
C SER A 12 -4.31 24.83 -18.61
N LEU A 13 -4.52 23.53 -18.34
CA LEU A 13 -5.79 23.03 -17.83
C LEU A 13 -6.10 23.57 -16.44
N LYS A 14 -5.11 23.61 -15.53
CA LYS A 14 -5.27 24.20 -14.19
C LYS A 14 -5.62 25.68 -14.26
N ALA A 15 -4.88 26.47 -15.03
CA ALA A 15 -5.11 27.90 -15.20
C ALA A 15 -6.54 28.20 -15.71
N ASN A 16 -7.04 27.36 -16.59
CA ASN A 16 -8.41 27.46 -17.07
C ASN A 16 -9.43 27.13 -15.96
N LEU A 17 -9.21 26.08 -15.15
CA LEU A 17 -10.10 25.72 -14.02
C LEU A 17 -10.23 26.83 -12.97
N GLU A 18 -9.25 27.73 -12.85
CA GLU A 18 -9.23 28.86 -11.94
C GLU A 18 -9.93 30.11 -12.51
N SER A 19 -10.01 30.24 -13.84
CA SER A 19 -10.27 31.54 -14.49
C SER A 19 -11.67 31.75 -15.07
N THR A 20 -12.46 30.70 -15.39
CA THR A 20 -13.72 30.89 -16.17
C THR A 20 -14.79 29.78 -15.99
N SER A 21 -15.96 30.02 -16.54
CA SER A 21 -17.19 29.20 -16.64
C SER A 21 -17.00 27.67 -16.43
N LEU A 22 -17.28 27.23 -15.23
CA LEU A 22 -17.10 25.91 -14.59
C LEU A 22 -17.54 24.66 -15.40
N ALA A 23 -18.40 24.73 -16.38
CA ALA A 23 -18.98 23.54 -17.04
C ALA A 23 -18.11 22.98 -18.17
N GLY A 24 -17.51 23.83 -19.01
CA GLY A 24 -16.70 23.41 -20.15
C GLY A 24 -15.35 22.78 -19.73
N GLU A 25 -14.78 23.33 -18.68
CA GLU A 25 -13.45 22.97 -18.20
C GLU A 25 -13.44 21.70 -17.35
N LYS A 26 -14.49 21.49 -16.54
CA LYS A 26 -14.72 20.20 -15.89
C LYS A 26 -14.93 19.09 -16.91
N GLY A 27 -15.56 19.38 -18.06
CA GLY A 27 -15.67 18.46 -19.17
C GLY A 27 -14.32 18.08 -19.79
N GLU A 28 -13.42 19.03 -19.96
CA GLU A 28 -12.06 18.74 -20.46
C GLU A 28 -11.25 17.93 -19.43
N LEU A 29 -11.32 18.27 -18.13
CA LEU A 29 -10.67 17.49 -17.10
C LEU A 29 -11.23 16.06 -17.05
N GLN A 30 -12.55 15.89 -17.12
CA GLN A 30 -13.20 14.57 -17.18
C GLN A 30 -12.72 13.77 -18.39
N ARG A 31 -12.57 14.41 -19.56
CA ARG A 31 -12.03 13.79 -20.77
C ARG A 31 -10.58 13.31 -20.54
N ARG A 32 -9.71 14.13 -19.95
CA ARG A 32 -8.32 13.77 -19.62
C ARG A 32 -8.22 12.62 -18.64
N ILE A 33 -9.08 12.62 -17.61
CA ILE A 33 -9.20 11.49 -16.66
C ILE A 33 -9.55 10.20 -17.42
N SER A 34 -10.55 10.26 -18.32
CA SER A 34 -10.99 9.10 -19.10
C SER A 34 -9.94 8.58 -20.07
N GLU A 35 -9.12 9.44 -20.67
CA GLU A 35 -8.02 9.08 -21.57
C GLU A 35 -6.91 8.28 -20.86
N LEU A 36 -6.78 8.40 -19.54
CA LEU A 36 -5.85 7.62 -18.73
C LEU A 36 -6.37 6.21 -18.38
N GLY A 37 -7.56 5.85 -18.86
CA GLY A 37 -8.20 4.55 -18.67
C GLY A 37 -8.97 4.44 -17.35
N ASP A 38 -9.26 3.21 -16.94
CA ASP A 38 -10.02 2.95 -15.72
C ASP A 38 -9.21 3.25 -14.47
N TRP A 39 -9.82 3.98 -13.54
CA TRP A 39 -9.22 4.36 -12.27
C TRP A 39 -9.73 3.48 -11.14
N PHE A 40 -8.82 2.90 -10.38
CA PHE A 40 -9.16 2.16 -9.16
C PHE A 40 -9.28 3.08 -7.94
N HIS A 41 -8.46 4.12 -7.84
CA HIS A 41 -8.59 5.12 -6.78
C HIS A 41 -9.52 6.24 -7.20
N ASN A 42 -10.52 6.54 -6.35
CA ASN A 42 -11.33 7.74 -6.49
C ASN A 42 -10.61 8.92 -5.83
N ILE A 43 -10.17 9.87 -6.64
CA ILE A 43 -9.44 11.07 -6.22
C ILE A 43 -10.22 12.28 -6.72
N ASP A 44 -10.44 13.26 -5.83
CA ASP A 44 -11.03 14.54 -6.23
C ASP A 44 -9.95 15.44 -6.84
N LEU A 45 -10.13 15.81 -8.08
CA LEU A 45 -9.31 16.73 -8.83
C LEU A 45 -10.13 17.98 -9.15
N HIS A 46 -10.04 19.03 -8.31
CA HIS A 46 -10.78 20.28 -8.47
C HIS A 46 -12.30 20.11 -8.64
N GLY A 47 -12.90 19.19 -7.87
CA GLY A 47 -14.32 18.87 -7.92
C GLY A 47 -14.74 17.95 -9.06
N VAL A 48 -13.78 17.24 -9.69
CA VAL A 48 -14.02 16.15 -10.64
C VAL A 48 -13.40 14.87 -10.06
N SER A 49 -14.24 13.89 -9.78
CA SER A 49 -13.81 12.59 -9.25
C SER A 49 -13.28 11.69 -10.35
N THR A 50 -12.17 10.98 -10.08
CA THR A 50 -11.55 10.08 -11.06
C THR A 50 -12.29 8.74 -11.21
N SER A 51 -12.97 8.26 -10.15
CA SER A 51 -13.72 7.00 -10.15
C SER A 51 -15.02 7.12 -9.32
N PRO A 52 -15.98 7.96 -9.74
CA PRO A 52 -17.18 8.25 -8.94
C PRO A 52 -18.14 7.05 -8.79
N GLN A 53 -18.02 6.04 -9.65
CA GLN A 53 -18.85 4.83 -9.65
C GLN A 53 -18.08 3.58 -9.21
N HIS A 54 -17.03 3.77 -8.38
CA HIS A 54 -16.23 2.65 -7.90
C HIS A 54 -17.10 1.66 -7.10
N PHE A 55 -16.96 0.35 -7.34
CA PHE A 55 -17.81 -0.68 -6.73
C PHE A 55 -17.67 -0.79 -5.19
N LEU A 56 -16.57 -0.28 -4.62
CA LEU A 56 -16.37 -0.14 -3.18
C LEU A 56 -16.80 1.23 -2.63
N GLY A 57 -17.50 2.05 -3.40
CA GLY A 57 -17.89 3.41 -3.03
C GLY A 57 -16.75 4.40 -3.20
N ASP A 58 -16.62 5.38 -2.30
CA ASP A 58 -15.54 6.40 -2.32
C ASP A 58 -14.21 5.77 -1.84
N TYR A 59 -13.68 4.83 -2.65
CA TYR A 59 -12.44 4.11 -2.34
C TYR A 59 -11.23 4.83 -2.97
N PRO A 60 -10.12 4.98 -2.23
CA PRO A 60 -9.83 4.47 -0.89
C PRO A 60 -10.15 5.44 0.27
N SER A 61 -10.83 6.55 0.02
CA SER A 61 -11.17 7.56 1.05
C SER A 61 -11.91 6.99 2.26
N ILE A 62 -12.84 6.04 2.04
CA ILE A 62 -13.56 5.35 3.12
C ILE A 62 -12.58 4.61 4.05
N LYS A 63 -11.60 3.92 3.48
CA LYS A 63 -10.56 3.19 4.24
C LYS A 63 -9.62 4.19 4.93
N TRP A 64 -9.21 5.23 4.21
CA TRP A 64 -8.35 6.28 4.73
C TRP A 64 -8.91 6.95 5.99
N LYS A 65 -10.20 7.25 6.04
CA LYS A 65 -10.86 7.85 7.22
C LYS A 65 -10.70 7.01 8.49
N LYS A 66 -10.54 5.69 8.38
CA LYS A 66 -10.31 4.79 9.51
C LYS A 66 -8.82 4.73 9.89
N ILE A 67 -7.93 4.80 8.92
CA ILE A 67 -6.47 4.67 9.10
C ILE A 67 -5.84 5.99 9.55
N ALA A 68 -6.27 7.09 8.96
CA ALA A 68 -5.70 8.42 9.14
C ALA A 68 -5.52 8.87 10.60
N PRO A 69 -6.42 8.53 11.56
CA PRO A 69 -6.24 8.87 12.97
C PRO A 69 -5.07 8.15 13.65
N SER A 70 -4.60 7.03 13.09
CA SER A 70 -3.45 6.27 13.61
C SER A 70 -2.10 6.78 13.11
N LEU A 71 -2.10 7.82 12.28
CA LEU A 71 -0.89 8.40 11.69
C LEU A 71 -0.77 9.89 12.07
N PRO A 72 0.45 10.44 12.15
CA PRO A 72 0.65 11.86 12.44
C PRO A 72 -0.10 12.76 11.45
N VAL A 73 -0.71 13.82 11.98
CA VAL A 73 -1.42 14.82 11.15
C VAL A 73 -0.42 15.74 10.41
N ASP A 74 0.71 16.06 11.04
CA ASP A 74 1.80 16.85 10.47
C ASP A 74 2.99 15.95 10.20
N LEU A 75 3.41 15.88 8.94
CA LEU A 75 4.51 15.03 8.46
C LEU A 75 5.74 15.86 8.03
N ARG A 76 5.81 17.13 8.39
CA ARG A 76 7.02 17.92 8.11
C ARG A 76 8.26 17.29 8.73
N GLY A 77 9.33 17.19 7.96
CA GLY A 77 10.54 16.46 8.32
C GLY A 77 10.47 14.94 8.11
N SER A 78 9.36 14.40 7.63
CA SER A 78 9.18 12.95 7.44
C SER A 78 9.27 12.55 5.98
N THR A 79 9.73 11.32 5.78
CA THR A 79 9.83 10.65 4.48
C THR A 79 8.84 9.50 4.38
N VAL A 80 8.23 9.31 3.20
CA VAL A 80 7.20 8.30 2.96
C VAL A 80 7.52 7.48 1.71
N LEU A 81 7.34 6.17 1.79
CA LEU A 81 7.37 5.23 0.66
C LEU A 81 6.00 4.57 0.52
N ASP A 82 5.41 4.67 -0.67
CA ASP A 82 4.13 4.06 -1.02
C ASP A 82 4.36 2.94 -2.04
N ILE A 83 4.23 1.69 -1.60
CA ILE A 83 4.54 0.49 -2.39
C ILE A 83 3.26 -0.10 -2.97
N GLY A 84 3.18 -0.20 -4.29
CA GLY A 84 1.95 -0.53 -5.01
C GLY A 84 0.99 0.67 -4.97
N CYS A 85 1.50 1.85 -5.29
CA CYS A 85 0.80 3.13 -5.08
C CYS A 85 -0.48 3.29 -5.93
N ASN A 86 -0.68 2.46 -6.96
CA ASN A 86 -1.80 2.59 -7.88
C ASN A 86 -1.88 4.04 -8.42
N ALA A 87 -3.04 4.70 -8.40
CA ALA A 87 -3.20 6.09 -8.81
C ALA A 87 -2.75 7.13 -7.75
N GLY A 88 -2.02 6.71 -6.71
CA GLY A 88 -1.30 7.60 -5.80
C GLY A 88 -2.11 8.23 -4.67
N PHE A 89 -3.28 7.70 -4.31
CA PHE A 89 -4.13 8.31 -3.28
C PHE A 89 -3.40 8.50 -1.94
N TYR A 90 -2.74 7.46 -1.42
CA TYR A 90 -2.03 7.56 -0.12
C TYR A 90 -0.81 8.47 -0.22
N SER A 91 -0.08 8.42 -1.31
CA SER A 91 1.03 9.35 -1.59
C SER A 91 0.58 10.81 -1.56
N ILE A 92 -0.57 11.12 -2.18
CA ILE A 92 -1.19 12.45 -2.20
C ILE A 92 -1.57 12.87 -0.77
N GLU A 93 -2.21 12.00 0.01
CA GLU A 93 -2.60 12.31 1.39
C GLU A 93 -1.38 12.56 2.30
N MET A 94 -0.28 11.83 2.10
CA MET A 94 0.96 12.06 2.85
C MET A 94 1.59 13.40 2.47
N LYS A 95 1.61 13.75 1.19
CA LYS A 95 2.13 15.05 0.74
C LYS A 95 1.26 16.22 1.24
N ARG A 96 -0.05 16.06 1.25
CA ARG A 96 -0.99 17.04 1.85
C ARG A 96 -0.77 17.26 3.35
N ARG A 97 -0.26 16.26 4.07
CA ARG A 97 0.14 16.35 5.48
C ARG A 97 1.53 16.97 5.67
N GLY A 98 2.19 17.37 4.59
CA GLY A 98 3.46 18.09 4.61
C GLY A 98 4.70 17.20 4.63
N ALA A 99 4.61 15.91 4.24
CA ALA A 99 5.79 15.05 4.11
C ALA A 99 6.84 15.70 3.19
N ASP A 100 8.08 15.78 3.66
CA ASP A 100 9.18 16.42 2.92
C ASP A 100 9.47 15.65 1.63
N ARG A 101 9.53 14.33 1.72
CA ARG A 101 9.77 13.45 0.58
C ARG A 101 8.72 12.35 0.55
N VAL A 102 8.08 12.16 -0.60
CA VAL A 102 7.18 11.03 -0.87
C VAL A 102 7.67 10.33 -2.12
N VAL A 103 7.96 9.03 -1.99
CA VAL A 103 8.33 8.14 -3.08
C VAL A 103 7.20 7.14 -3.28
N ALA A 104 6.69 7.04 -4.49
CA ALA A 104 5.61 6.14 -4.88
C ALA A 104 6.10 5.15 -5.95
N VAL A 105 5.88 3.86 -5.72
CA VAL A 105 6.33 2.83 -6.64
C VAL A 105 5.18 1.92 -7.06
N ASP A 106 5.15 1.55 -8.33
CA ASP A 106 4.23 0.55 -8.88
C ASP A 106 4.89 -0.15 -10.08
N VAL A 107 4.42 -1.33 -10.43
CA VAL A 107 4.85 -2.07 -11.63
C VAL A 107 4.05 -1.68 -12.87
N ASP A 108 2.82 -1.20 -12.67
CA ASP A 108 1.92 -0.82 -13.77
C ASP A 108 2.13 0.65 -14.17
N GLU A 109 2.62 0.85 -15.39
CA GLU A 109 2.83 2.19 -15.94
C GLU A 109 1.53 2.99 -16.12
N ARG A 110 0.38 2.34 -16.28
CA ARG A 110 -0.91 3.01 -16.35
C ARG A 110 -1.22 3.68 -15.00
N TYR A 111 -1.07 2.96 -13.92
CA TYR A 111 -1.26 3.50 -12.57
C TYR A 111 -0.29 4.63 -12.27
N LEU A 112 0.99 4.48 -12.63
CA LEU A 112 1.98 5.54 -12.45
C LEU A 112 1.63 6.80 -13.27
N ARG A 113 1.12 6.67 -14.51
CA ARG A 113 0.65 7.82 -15.28
C ARG A 113 -0.55 8.50 -14.64
N GLN A 114 -1.50 7.73 -14.11
CA GLN A 114 -2.64 8.26 -13.35
C GLN A 114 -2.16 9.02 -12.10
N ALA A 115 -1.27 8.42 -11.31
CA ALA A 115 -0.71 9.03 -10.11
C ALA A 115 0.07 10.33 -10.41
N GLN A 116 0.90 10.32 -11.44
CA GLN A 116 1.63 11.51 -11.91
C GLN A 116 0.68 12.63 -12.36
N PHE A 117 -0.37 12.28 -13.10
CA PHE A 117 -1.40 13.23 -13.51
C PHE A 117 -2.12 13.83 -12.31
N ALA A 118 -2.57 12.98 -11.36
CA ALA A 118 -3.27 13.46 -10.16
C ALA A 118 -2.38 14.36 -9.30
N ALA A 119 -1.13 13.97 -9.07
CA ALA A 119 -0.17 14.79 -8.30
C ALA A 119 0.08 16.14 -8.98
N ALA A 120 0.28 16.14 -10.30
CA ALA A 120 0.51 17.38 -11.07
C ALA A 120 -0.72 18.30 -11.05
N MET A 121 -1.95 17.75 -11.16
CA MET A 121 -3.18 18.55 -11.05
C MET A 121 -3.36 19.19 -9.68
N LEU A 122 -2.79 18.58 -8.63
CA LEU A 122 -2.90 19.03 -7.24
C LEU A 122 -1.66 19.81 -6.75
N ASP A 123 -0.72 20.13 -7.63
CA ASP A 123 0.55 20.82 -7.33
C ASP A 123 1.38 20.11 -6.23
N LEU A 124 1.37 18.79 -6.25
CA LEU A 124 2.09 17.97 -5.28
C LEU A 124 3.34 17.35 -5.91
N GLU A 125 4.49 17.62 -5.30
CA GLU A 125 5.76 17.04 -5.71
C GLU A 125 5.94 15.64 -5.08
N ILE A 126 5.85 14.59 -5.92
CA ILE A 126 5.97 13.18 -5.54
C ILE A 126 6.92 12.50 -6.52
N GLU A 127 7.86 11.70 -5.98
CA GLU A 127 8.79 10.91 -6.80
C GLU A 127 8.11 9.60 -7.22
N PHE A 128 8.03 9.32 -8.53
CA PHE A 128 7.40 8.11 -9.05
C PHE A 128 8.44 7.20 -9.72
N HIS A 129 8.46 5.91 -9.34
CA HIS A 129 9.33 4.93 -9.95
C HIS A 129 8.56 3.67 -10.36
N LYS A 130 8.86 3.16 -11.56
CA LYS A 130 8.42 1.82 -11.93
C LYS A 130 9.33 0.80 -11.24
N CYS A 131 8.80 0.11 -10.23
CA CYS A 131 9.56 -0.79 -9.39
C CYS A 131 8.68 -1.91 -8.86
N SER A 132 9.18 -3.13 -8.86
CA SER A 132 8.56 -4.25 -8.18
C SER A 132 8.80 -4.15 -6.67
N VAL A 133 7.84 -4.64 -5.87
CA VAL A 133 8.04 -4.77 -4.42
C VAL A 133 9.27 -5.62 -4.07
N TYR A 134 9.60 -6.59 -4.91
CA TYR A 134 10.79 -7.45 -4.72
C TYR A 134 12.12 -6.71 -4.96
N ASP A 135 12.08 -5.60 -5.68
CA ASP A 135 13.25 -4.78 -6.03
C ASP A 135 13.27 -3.43 -5.28
N VAL A 136 12.38 -3.24 -4.30
CA VAL A 136 12.24 -1.97 -3.57
C VAL A 136 13.50 -1.57 -2.81
N ASP A 137 14.42 -2.51 -2.58
CA ASP A 137 15.76 -2.24 -2.04
C ASP A 137 16.58 -1.30 -2.93
N SER A 138 16.29 -1.25 -4.24
CA SER A 138 16.92 -0.31 -5.19
C SER A 138 16.57 1.16 -4.92
N ILE A 139 15.49 1.43 -4.20
CA ILE A 139 15.11 2.79 -3.78
C ILE A 139 16.00 3.20 -2.60
N PRO A 140 16.77 4.29 -2.71
CA PRO A 140 17.73 4.66 -1.66
C PRO A 140 17.07 5.08 -0.35
N GLY A 141 17.68 4.68 0.77
CA GLY A 141 17.32 5.10 2.12
C GLY A 141 16.24 4.26 2.77
N GLN A 142 15.95 4.61 4.02
CA GLN A 142 14.81 4.16 4.80
C GLN A 142 13.79 5.30 4.87
N PHE A 143 12.54 4.98 5.22
CA PHE A 143 11.44 5.92 5.26
C PHE A 143 10.75 5.87 6.61
N ASP A 144 10.33 7.04 7.11
CA ASP A 144 9.61 7.15 8.39
C ASP A 144 8.28 6.41 8.34
N ILE A 145 7.59 6.47 7.20
CA ILE A 145 6.34 5.75 6.97
C ILE A 145 6.42 4.99 5.66
N VAL A 146 6.08 3.71 5.70
CA VAL A 146 5.96 2.86 4.51
C VAL A 146 4.52 2.38 4.39
N PHE A 147 3.88 2.61 3.25
CA PHE A 147 2.60 2.01 2.89
C PHE A 147 2.82 0.74 2.07
N PHE A 148 2.18 -0.34 2.48
CA PHE A 148 2.11 -1.59 1.75
C PHE A 148 0.68 -2.12 1.84
N MET A 149 -0.16 -1.59 0.97
CA MET A 149 -1.61 -1.76 1.06
C MET A 149 -2.18 -2.34 -0.23
N GLY A 150 -3.08 -3.31 -0.09
CA GLY A 150 -3.80 -3.89 -1.23
C GLY A 150 -2.93 -4.72 -2.18
N LEU A 151 -1.71 -5.07 -1.79
CA LEU A 151 -0.75 -5.74 -2.68
C LEU A 151 -0.36 -7.14 -2.21
N PHE A 152 -0.36 -7.42 -0.92
CA PHE A 152 0.18 -8.65 -0.33
C PHE A 152 -0.40 -9.93 -0.95
N TYR A 153 -1.71 -9.99 -1.12
CA TYR A 153 -2.41 -11.16 -1.68
C TYR A 153 -2.22 -11.34 -3.19
N HIS A 154 -1.70 -10.34 -3.89
CA HIS A 154 -1.30 -10.43 -5.31
C HIS A 154 0.12 -10.95 -5.50
N LEU A 155 0.86 -11.22 -4.42
CA LEU A 155 2.26 -11.60 -4.52
C LEU A 155 2.43 -13.11 -4.53
N ARG A 156 3.27 -13.60 -5.44
CA ARG A 156 3.67 -15.01 -5.49
C ARG A 156 4.50 -15.40 -4.26
N TYR A 157 5.35 -14.48 -3.79
CA TYR A 157 6.29 -14.66 -2.67
C TYR A 157 6.06 -13.60 -1.59
N PRO A 158 4.93 -13.67 -0.85
CA PRO A 158 4.53 -12.59 0.06
C PRO A 158 5.49 -12.39 1.24
N LEU A 159 6.06 -13.45 1.81
CA LEU A 159 7.06 -13.33 2.89
C LEU A 159 8.33 -12.67 2.40
N PHE A 160 8.85 -13.03 1.23
CA PHE A 160 10.02 -12.38 0.64
C PHE A 160 9.79 -10.87 0.42
N ALA A 161 8.58 -10.48 0.06
CA ALA A 161 8.22 -9.06 -0.02
C ALA A 161 8.29 -8.38 1.34
N LEU A 162 7.75 -9.00 2.41
CA LEU A 162 7.86 -8.44 3.76
C LEU A 162 9.31 -8.30 4.21
N ASP A 163 10.15 -9.30 3.96
CA ASP A 163 11.58 -9.29 4.31
C ASP A 163 12.35 -8.20 3.54
N THR A 164 11.91 -7.87 2.33
CA THR A 164 12.48 -6.78 1.54
C THR A 164 11.99 -5.42 2.07
N ILE A 165 10.69 -5.31 2.35
CA ILE A 165 10.06 -4.07 2.79
C ILE A 165 10.56 -3.63 4.17
N ILE A 166 10.74 -4.56 5.12
CA ILE A 166 11.15 -4.20 6.49
C ILE A 166 12.45 -3.43 6.52
N LYS A 167 13.37 -3.66 5.59
CA LYS A 167 14.62 -2.92 5.45
C LYS A 167 14.41 -1.44 5.09
N LYS A 168 13.24 -1.09 4.56
CA LYS A 168 12.86 0.28 4.19
C LYS A 168 12.14 1.01 5.32
N VAL A 169 11.65 0.31 6.33
CA VAL A 169 10.86 0.88 7.42
C VAL A 169 11.78 1.42 8.52
N ALA A 170 11.82 2.74 8.67
CA ALA A 170 12.53 3.36 9.78
C ALA A 170 11.67 3.42 11.06
N ARG A 171 10.35 3.65 10.92
CA ARG A 171 9.45 3.84 12.07
C ARG A 171 8.13 3.10 11.92
N THR A 172 7.37 3.34 10.86
CA THR A 172 5.99 2.85 10.73
C THR A 172 5.77 2.14 9.40
N LEU A 173 5.22 0.93 9.45
CA LEU A 173 4.62 0.24 8.31
C LEU A 173 3.09 0.27 8.43
N VAL A 174 2.42 0.78 7.41
CA VAL A 174 0.97 0.63 7.22
C VAL A 174 0.75 -0.55 6.29
N PHE A 175 0.33 -1.67 6.86
CA PHE A 175 0.11 -2.92 6.13
C PHE A 175 -1.38 -3.19 5.95
N GLN A 176 -1.79 -3.61 4.75
CA GLN A 176 -3.15 -4.08 4.50
C GLN A 176 -3.17 -5.30 3.59
N SER A 177 -3.97 -6.29 3.98
CA SER A 177 -4.24 -7.47 3.15
C SER A 177 -5.70 -7.86 3.23
N MET A 178 -6.25 -8.32 2.10
CA MET A 178 -7.51 -9.05 2.11
C MET A 178 -7.42 -10.23 3.08
N LEU A 179 -8.48 -10.48 3.85
CA LEU A 179 -8.58 -11.59 4.80
C LEU A 179 -9.73 -12.52 4.43
N ARG A 180 -9.55 -13.81 4.69
CA ARG A 180 -10.61 -14.82 4.65
C ARG A 180 -10.46 -15.78 5.83
N GLY A 181 -11.51 -16.55 6.11
CA GLY A 181 -11.54 -17.46 7.25
C GLY A 181 -11.82 -16.76 8.56
N SER A 182 -11.23 -17.24 9.66
CA SER A 182 -11.49 -16.67 10.99
C SER A 182 -10.87 -15.29 11.17
N ALA A 183 -11.65 -14.39 11.77
CA ALA A 183 -11.19 -13.07 12.22
C ALA A 183 -10.61 -13.08 13.64
N ASN A 184 -10.66 -14.22 14.35
CA ASN A 184 -10.12 -14.34 15.69
C ASN A 184 -8.61 -14.57 15.64
N VAL A 185 -7.93 -14.12 16.70
CA VAL A 185 -6.53 -14.42 16.96
C VAL A 185 -6.45 -15.09 18.32
N SER A 186 -5.90 -16.30 18.36
CA SER A 186 -5.73 -17.10 19.57
C SER A 186 -4.26 -17.21 19.93
N GLU A 187 -3.98 -17.43 21.22
CA GLU A 187 -2.63 -17.79 21.65
C GLU A 187 -2.35 -19.25 21.34
N TRP A 188 -1.18 -19.50 20.79
CA TRP A 188 -0.76 -20.83 20.37
C TRP A 188 0.48 -21.26 21.15
N LYS A 189 0.69 -22.58 21.27
CA LYS A 189 1.91 -23.14 21.85
C LYS A 189 3.13 -22.71 21.02
N GLN A 190 4.27 -22.57 21.68
CA GLN A 190 5.53 -22.32 20.99
C GLN A 190 6.02 -23.53 20.19
N ASN A 191 5.61 -24.74 20.61
CA ASN A 191 5.96 -25.98 19.92
C ASN A 191 4.84 -26.99 20.01
N TYR A 192 4.71 -27.81 18.98
CA TYR A 192 3.75 -28.90 18.87
C TYR A 192 4.48 -30.22 18.65
N SER A 193 3.94 -31.30 19.26
CA SER A 193 4.37 -32.65 18.91
C SER A 193 4.02 -32.96 17.46
N PHE A 194 4.87 -33.72 16.78
CA PHE A 194 4.61 -34.22 15.41
C PHE A 194 3.23 -34.92 15.30
N TRP A 195 2.70 -35.44 16.38
CA TRP A 195 1.45 -36.19 16.44
C TRP A 195 0.23 -35.30 16.69
N GLU A 196 0.39 -34.04 17.05
CA GLU A 196 -0.70 -33.06 17.26
C GLU A 196 -1.18 -32.49 15.91
N LYS A 197 -1.91 -33.30 15.13
CA LYS A 197 -2.35 -32.95 13.77
C LYS A 197 -3.65 -32.13 13.75
N GLU A 198 -4.49 -32.28 14.77
CA GLU A 198 -5.82 -31.66 14.89
C GLU A 198 -5.75 -30.14 14.93
N ILE A 199 -4.61 -29.59 15.38
CA ILE A 199 -4.40 -28.14 15.46
C ILE A 199 -4.56 -27.45 14.10
N PHE A 200 -4.15 -28.11 13.01
CA PHE A 200 -4.26 -27.58 11.66
C PHE A 200 -5.71 -27.48 11.15
N SER A 201 -6.66 -28.13 11.85
CA SER A 201 -8.10 -28.03 11.56
C SER A 201 -8.80 -26.95 12.39
N HIS A 202 -8.09 -26.29 13.31
CA HIS A 202 -8.67 -25.22 14.10
C HIS A 202 -8.86 -23.97 13.26
N PRO A 203 -10.07 -23.35 13.19
CA PRO A 203 -10.35 -22.22 12.29
C PRO A 203 -9.47 -20.99 12.54
N ASP A 204 -9.03 -20.78 13.79
CA ASP A 204 -8.19 -19.65 14.16
C ASP A 204 -6.69 -19.93 13.99
N PHE A 205 -6.30 -21.17 13.65
CA PHE A 205 -4.88 -21.47 13.41
C PHE A 205 -4.39 -20.68 12.18
N PRO A 206 -3.16 -20.13 12.21
CA PRO A 206 -2.60 -19.37 11.07
C PRO A 206 -2.69 -20.15 9.77
N CYS A 207 -3.44 -19.64 8.81
CA CYS A 207 -3.70 -20.31 7.53
C CYS A 207 -3.62 -19.33 6.36
N MET A 208 -2.98 -19.76 5.28
CA MET A 208 -2.93 -19.08 3.98
C MET A 208 -3.74 -19.90 2.96
N TYR A 209 -4.78 -19.29 2.39
CA TYR A 209 -5.57 -19.92 1.34
C TYR A 209 -4.92 -19.66 -0.03
N PHE A 210 -4.47 -20.71 -0.69
CA PHE A 210 -3.91 -20.63 -2.03
C PHE A 210 -5.04 -20.53 -3.07
N ILE A 211 -4.94 -19.55 -3.95
CA ILE A 211 -5.87 -19.36 -5.07
C ILE A 211 -5.23 -19.93 -6.34
N GLU A 212 -5.72 -21.08 -6.79
CA GLU A 212 -5.20 -21.74 -7.99
C GLU A 212 -5.63 -21.04 -9.28
N LYS A 213 -6.84 -20.45 -9.25
CA LYS A 213 -7.48 -19.81 -10.40
C LYS A 213 -7.84 -18.36 -10.06
N ASP A 214 -9.00 -17.93 -10.50
CA ASP A 214 -9.47 -16.55 -10.23
C ASP A 214 -10.22 -16.46 -8.90
N TYR A 215 -10.09 -15.33 -8.23
CA TYR A 215 -10.91 -14.96 -7.10
C TYR A 215 -11.47 -13.54 -7.31
N ALA A 216 -12.78 -13.39 -7.21
CA ALA A 216 -13.49 -12.13 -7.46
C ALA A 216 -13.21 -11.52 -8.86
N GLY A 217 -12.99 -12.38 -9.88
CA GLY A 217 -12.68 -11.97 -11.24
C GLY A 217 -11.24 -11.47 -11.44
N ASP A 218 -10.36 -11.70 -10.47
CA ASP A 218 -8.97 -11.29 -10.51
C ASP A 218 -8.04 -12.51 -10.41
N TYR A 219 -7.35 -12.81 -11.51
CA TYR A 219 -6.39 -13.91 -11.64
C TYR A 219 -5.04 -13.62 -10.97
N THR A 220 -4.82 -12.40 -10.47
CA THR A 220 -3.57 -12.02 -9.82
C THR A 220 -3.57 -12.31 -8.31
N ASN A 221 -4.69 -12.76 -7.75
CA ASN A 221 -4.78 -13.21 -6.36
C ASN A 221 -4.06 -14.56 -6.20
N TRP A 222 -3.07 -14.63 -5.30
CA TRP A 222 -2.30 -15.85 -5.02
C TRP A 222 -2.59 -16.44 -3.65
N TRP A 223 -2.60 -15.61 -2.61
CA TRP A 223 -2.66 -16.04 -1.23
C TRP A 223 -3.55 -15.12 -0.42
N ILE A 224 -4.54 -15.67 0.25
CA ILE A 224 -5.36 -14.89 1.18
C ILE A 224 -5.17 -15.45 2.58
N PRO A 225 -4.59 -14.70 3.53
CA PRO A 225 -4.44 -15.14 4.91
C PRO A 225 -5.75 -15.08 5.68
N ASN A 226 -5.86 -15.87 6.76
CA ASN A 226 -6.73 -15.49 7.86
C ASN A 226 -6.02 -14.44 8.75
N ARG A 227 -6.72 -13.83 9.67
CA ARG A 227 -6.15 -12.80 10.54
C ARG A 227 -4.93 -13.29 11.32
N SER A 228 -5.00 -14.47 11.90
CA SER A 228 -3.90 -15.08 12.64
C SER A 228 -2.64 -15.23 11.77
N ALA A 229 -2.78 -15.63 10.51
CA ALA A 229 -1.66 -15.78 9.61
C ALA A 229 -1.06 -14.40 9.24
N ALA A 230 -1.90 -13.42 8.92
CA ALA A 230 -1.42 -12.07 8.61
C ALA A 230 -0.59 -11.49 9.78
N GLU A 231 -1.12 -11.56 11.00
CA GLU A 231 -0.42 -11.09 12.19
C GLU A 231 0.85 -11.90 12.51
N ALA A 232 0.81 -13.23 12.32
CA ALA A 232 1.98 -14.08 12.53
C ALA A 232 3.11 -13.76 11.54
N MET A 233 2.79 -13.53 10.28
CA MET A 233 3.75 -13.15 9.25
C MET A 233 4.38 -11.78 9.52
N LEU A 234 3.59 -10.79 9.93
CA LEU A 234 4.12 -9.48 10.35
C LEU A 234 5.10 -9.63 11.52
N ARG A 235 4.73 -10.40 12.56
CA ARG A 235 5.63 -10.65 13.69
C ARG A 235 6.89 -11.44 13.31
N SER A 236 6.79 -12.41 12.40
CA SER A 236 7.93 -13.20 11.94
C SER A 236 8.92 -12.38 11.12
N SER A 237 8.44 -11.34 10.42
CA SER A 237 9.29 -10.39 9.69
C SER A 237 9.89 -9.29 10.57
N GLY A 238 9.86 -9.45 11.90
CA GLY A 238 10.48 -8.49 12.82
C GLY A 238 9.66 -7.23 13.10
N LEU A 239 8.34 -7.30 12.90
CA LEU A 239 7.43 -6.19 13.18
C LEU A 239 6.66 -6.40 14.48
N GLU A 240 6.37 -5.31 15.18
CA GLU A 240 5.41 -5.23 16.27
C GLU A 240 4.14 -4.55 15.76
N ILE A 241 2.98 -5.14 16.04
CA ILE A 241 1.68 -4.57 15.71
C ILE A 241 1.30 -3.59 16.82
N VAL A 242 1.26 -2.29 16.53
CA VAL A 242 0.98 -1.23 17.50
C VAL A 242 -0.46 -0.73 17.42
N ALA A 243 -1.13 -0.89 16.28
CA ALA A 243 -2.55 -0.58 16.14
C ALA A 243 -3.21 -1.41 15.03
N HIS A 244 -4.54 -1.57 15.15
CA HIS A 244 -5.38 -2.26 14.17
C HIS A 244 -6.63 -1.39 13.90
N PRO A 245 -6.50 -0.34 13.06
CA PRO A 245 -7.52 0.69 12.90
C PRO A 245 -8.79 0.21 12.19
N GLU A 246 -8.69 -0.86 11.41
CA GLU A 246 -9.82 -1.48 10.75
C GLU A 246 -9.50 -2.95 10.42
N GLU A 247 -10.49 -3.72 10.02
CA GLU A 247 -10.46 -5.19 9.95
C GLU A 247 -9.29 -5.78 9.16
N GLU A 248 -8.85 -5.11 8.09
CA GLU A 248 -7.81 -5.61 7.18
C GLU A 248 -6.50 -4.82 7.24
N THR A 249 -6.36 -3.85 8.16
CA THR A 249 -5.20 -2.95 8.20
C THR A 249 -4.53 -2.92 9.57
N TRP A 250 -3.22 -2.99 9.57
CA TRP A 250 -2.37 -2.91 10.76
C TRP A 250 -1.37 -1.78 10.64
N ILE A 251 -1.10 -1.12 11.76
CA ILE A 251 0.03 -0.22 11.93
C ILE A 251 1.09 -0.99 12.69
N CYS A 252 2.26 -1.08 12.10
CA CYS A 252 3.37 -1.85 12.64
C CYS A 252 4.61 -0.98 12.78
N GLU A 253 5.46 -1.34 13.74
CA GLU A 253 6.78 -0.73 13.95
C GLU A 253 7.86 -1.82 13.92
N PRO A 254 9.09 -1.54 13.45
CA PRO A 254 10.20 -2.47 13.58
C PRO A 254 10.44 -2.78 15.05
N ARG A 255 10.57 -4.06 15.40
CA ARG A 255 10.99 -4.42 16.76
C ARG A 255 12.38 -3.88 17.02
N GLN A 256 12.56 -3.22 18.17
CA GLN A 256 13.91 -2.86 18.62
C GLN A 256 14.69 -4.13 18.88
N VAL A 257 15.79 -4.31 18.17
CA VAL A 257 16.68 -5.47 18.35
C VAL A 257 17.29 -5.38 19.74
N MET A 258 16.99 -6.33 20.62
CA MET A 258 17.85 -6.58 21.80
C MET A 258 19.22 -7.02 21.30
N LYS A 259 20.29 -6.50 21.88
CA LYS A 259 21.69 -6.68 21.43
C LYS A 259 22.17 -8.13 21.27
N ASP A 260 21.42 -9.13 21.71
CA ASP A 260 21.74 -10.55 21.68
C ASP A 260 20.77 -11.41 20.86
N GLY A 261 19.81 -10.80 20.18
CA GLY A 261 18.81 -11.49 19.36
C GLY A 261 19.08 -11.32 17.86
N GLN A 262 19.91 -12.19 17.32
CA GLN A 262 19.99 -12.41 15.89
C GLN A 262 18.61 -12.82 15.39
N TYR A 263 18.05 -12.05 14.45
CA TYR A 263 16.81 -12.44 13.78
C TYR A 263 16.99 -13.83 13.16
N ILE A 264 16.01 -14.71 13.33
CA ILE A 264 15.93 -16.01 12.66
C ILE A 264 16.14 -15.85 11.14
N LEU A 265 15.77 -14.71 10.57
CA LEU A 265 15.98 -14.37 9.15
C LEU A 265 17.45 -14.38 8.69
N ASP A 266 18.38 -13.84 9.48
CA ASP A 266 19.81 -13.82 9.09
C ASP A 266 20.42 -15.23 9.13
N ALA A 267 19.95 -16.09 10.00
CA ALA A 267 20.43 -17.46 10.11
C ALA A 267 19.86 -18.38 9.03
N GLU A 268 18.60 -18.20 8.64
CA GLU A 268 17.94 -19.03 7.62
C GLU A 268 18.32 -18.61 6.19
N LEU A 269 18.41 -17.31 5.89
CA LEU A 269 18.85 -16.82 4.58
C LEU A 269 20.36 -17.03 4.34
N ALA A 270 21.18 -17.00 5.36
CA ALA A 270 22.60 -17.30 5.24
C ALA A 270 22.88 -18.80 5.02
N GLY A 271 21.92 -19.68 5.29
CA GLY A 271 22.09 -21.13 5.17
C GLY A 271 21.37 -21.78 3.94
N VAL A 272 20.52 -21.03 3.21
CA VAL A 272 19.64 -21.60 2.16
C VAL A 272 19.90 -20.99 0.77
N LEU A 273 20.74 -19.97 0.67
CA LEU A 273 21.24 -19.43 -0.60
C LEU A 273 22.75 -19.62 -0.69
#